data_5bce85d775aee3b350c34c7f7f49f0cb
#
_entry.id   5bce85d775aee3b350c34c7f7f49f0cb
#
_cell.length_a   1.000
_cell.length_b   1.000
_cell.length_c   1.000
_cell.angle_alpha   90.00
_cell.angle_beta   90.00
_cell.angle_gamma   90.00
#
_symmetry.space_group_name_H-M   'P 1'
#
loop_
_entity.id
_entity.type
_entity.pdbx_description
1 polymer ?
#
loop_
_entity_poly.entity_id
_entity_poly.type
_entity_poly.pdbx_seq_one_letter_code
_entity_poly.pdbx_strand_id
1 'polypeptide(L)'
;DAVEFPEDGYHGDDIRELAQLFYNKEGDKYLDCDEKTRHDALAQFGLSHNIPKMKADLERYGIHYDEWFFESSLHESGYVADTVAALTAQGYTYEKDGALWLKTAEILAKNLRAAGKSDADIEKLALKDDVLRRANGFYTYFAADIAYHRNKFAVRGFDKVINIWGADHHGHVARLKGAMDALGLD
;
A
#
# COMPACT_ATOMS: atom_id res chain seq x y z
N ASP A 1 -9.74 1.54 34.75
CA ASP A 1 -9.06 0.23 34.59
C ASP A 1 -7.94 0.41 33.58
N ALA A 2 -6.70 -0.02 33.92
CA ALA A 2 -5.57 0.06 33.01
C ALA A 2 -5.79 -0.98 31.89
N VAL A 3 -5.86 -0.52 30.67
CA VAL A 3 -5.85 -1.39 29.49
C VAL A 3 -4.41 -1.87 29.29
N GLU A 4 -4.23 -3.18 29.20
CA GLU A 4 -2.92 -3.77 28.90
C GLU A 4 -2.50 -3.35 27.49
N PHE A 5 -1.32 -2.72 27.37
CA PHE A 5 -0.81 -2.27 26.07
C PHE A 5 -0.30 -3.50 25.28
N PRO A 6 -0.68 -3.67 24.00
CA PRO A 6 -0.23 -4.80 23.20
C PRO A 6 1.30 -4.90 23.14
N GLU A 7 1.85 -6.11 23.26
CA GLU A 7 3.30 -6.34 23.26
C GLU A 7 3.95 -5.88 21.95
N ASP A 8 3.24 -6.03 20.81
CA ASP A 8 3.62 -5.61 19.46
C ASP A 8 3.19 -4.17 19.11
N GLY A 9 2.63 -3.43 20.09
CA GLY A 9 2.19 -2.05 19.90
C GLY A 9 3.36 -1.07 19.75
N TYR A 10 3.12 0.05 19.07
CA TYR A 10 4.11 1.12 18.94
C TYR A 10 4.28 1.90 20.24
N HIS A 11 5.48 1.89 20.82
CA HIS A 11 5.80 2.48 22.14
C HIS A 11 6.38 3.91 22.06
N GLY A 12 6.15 4.66 21.00
CA GLY A 12 6.67 6.03 20.84
C GLY A 12 6.02 7.04 21.78
N ASP A 13 6.82 7.95 22.30
CA ASP A 13 6.31 9.05 23.16
C ASP A 13 5.47 10.03 22.35
N ASP A 14 5.74 10.19 21.06
CA ASP A 14 4.96 11.01 20.13
C ASP A 14 3.48 10.61 20.07
N ILE A 15 3.19 9.29 20.10
CA ILE A 15 1.79 8.82 20.14
C ILE A 15 1.13 9.12 21.48
N ARG A 16 1.88 9.06 22.59
CA ARG A 16 1.36 9.43 23.91
C ARG A 16 1.03 10.92 23.97
N GLU A 17 1.89 11.76 23.40
CA GLU A 17 1.65 13.21 23.31
C GLU A 17 0.40 13.50 22.47
N LEU A 18 0.25 12.86 21.30
CA LEU A 18 -0.94 13.00 20.45
C LEU A 18 -2.21 12.53 21.16
N ALA A 19 -2.16 11.43 21.90
CA ALA A 19 -3.29 10.93 22.67
C ALA A 19 -3.69 11.93 23.77
N GLN A 20 -2.72 12.53 24.46
CA GLN A 20 -2.99 13.55 25.46
C GLN A 20 -3.60 14.82 24.83
N LEU A 21 -3.10 15.27 23.69
CA LEU A 21 -3.67 16.40 22.96
C LEU A 21 -5.10 16.12 22.51
N PHE A 22 -5.37 14.90 22.01
CA PHE A 22 -6.71 14.48 21.65
C PHE A 22 -7.66 14.51 22.85
N TYR A 23 -7.25 13.93 23.99
CA TYR A 23 -8.04 13.94 25.21
C TYR A 23 -8.29 15.37 25.72
N ASN A 24 -7.30 16.24 25.72
CA ASN A 24 -7.44 17.62 26.13
C ASN A 24 -8.47 18.39 25.27
N LYS A 25 -8.59 18.03 23.98
CA LYS A 25 -9.52 18.65 23.05
C LYS A 25 -10.93 18.07 23.13
N GLU A 26 -11.06 16.75 23.16
CA GLU A 26 -12.32 16.03 22.96
C GLU A 26 -12.89 15.48 24.29
N GLY A 27 -12.07 15.37 25.35
CA GLY A 27 -12.46 14.77 26.63
C GLY A 27 -12.93 13.33 26.45
N ASP A 28 -14.01 12.98 27.13
CA ASP A 28 -14.59 11.64 27.16
C ASP A 28 -15.52 11.32 25.97
N LYS A 29 -15.62 12.24 25.01
CA LYS A 29 -16.59 12.15 23.88
C LYS A 29 -16.58 10.80 23.15
N TYR A 30 -15.44 10.17 23.05
CA TYR A 30 -15.27 8.92 22.28
C TYR A 30 -15.19 7.66 23.15
N LEU A 31 -15.45 7.74 24.46
CA LEU A 31 -15.40 6.57 25.32
C LEU A 31 -16.55 5.58 25.03
N ASP A 32 -17.76 6.10 24.83
CA ASP A 32 -18.96 5.31 24.64
C ASP A 32 -19.34 5.06 23.17
N CYS A 33 -18.50 5.48 22.20
CA CYS A 33 -18.74 5.21 20.78
C CYS A 33 -18.22 3.82 20.38
N ASP A 34 -18.67 3.33 19.21
CA ASP A 34 -18.13 2.10 18.63
C ASP A 34 -16.64 2.21 18.31
N GLU A 35 -15.98 1.05 18.23
CA GLU A 35 -14.53 0.96 18.01
C GLU A 35 -14.08 1.66 16.72
N LYS A 36 -14.85 1.49 15.63
CA LYS A 36 -14.52 2.09 14.33
C LYS A 36 -14.55 3.61 14.41
N THR A 37 -15.59 4.20 15.00
CA THR A 37 -15.72 5.65 15.18
C THR A 37 -14.57 6.21 16.01
N ARG A 38 -14.20 5.52 17.08
CA ARG A 38 -13.05 5.90 17.93
C ARG A 38 -11.74 5.84 17.17
N HIS A 39 -11.48 4.73 16.49
CA HIS A 39 -10.29 4.53 15.67
C HIS A 39 -10.16 5.63 14.61
N ASP A 40 -11.22 5.89 13.84
CA ASP A 40 -11.20 6.88 12.77
C ASP A 40 -10.94 8.29 13.32
N ALA A 41 -11.56 8.65 14.45
CA ALA A 41 -11.33 9.95 15.09
C ALA A 41 -9.88 10.13 15.56
N LEU A 42 -9.29 9.12 16.19
CA LEU A 42 -7.90 9.14 16.64
C LEU A 42 -6.93 9.18 15.46
N ALA A 43 -7.16 8.37 14.42
CA ALA A 43 -6.34 8.35 13.22
C ALA A 43 -6.36 9.71 12.49
N GLN A 44 -7.55 10.29 12.27
CA GLN A 44 -7.69 11.60 11.65
C GLN A 44 -7.02 12.71 12.47
N PHE A 45 -7.14 12.67 13.79
CA PHE A 45 -6.48 13.63 14.65
C PHE A 45 -4.96 13.52 14.54
N GLY A 46 -4.40 12.30 14.64
CA GLY A 46 -2.96 12.07 14.50
C GLY A 46 -2.43 12.53 13.15
N LEU A 47 -3.11 12.18 12.05
CA LEU A 47 -2.74 12.60 10.70
C LEU A 47 -2.81 14.14 10.54
N SER A 48 -3.81 14.81 11.15
CA SER A 48 -3.93 16.27 11.08
C SER A 48 -2.78 17.03 11.76
N HIS A 49 -2.05 16.37 12.66
CA HIS A 49 -0.87 16.91 13.33
C HIS A 49 0.43 16.49 12.63
N ASN A 50 0.56 15.23 12.28
CA ASN A 50 1.81 14.69 11.75
C ASN A 50 2.09 15.11 10.31
N ILE A 51 1.06 15.16 9.44
CA ILE A 51 1.27 15.54 8.03
C ILE A 51 1.76 16.99 7.90
N PRO A 52 1.16 18.00 8.53
CA PRO A 52 1.69 19.37 8.50
C PRO A 52 3.12 19.49 9.02
N LYS A 53 3.44 18.78 10.12
CA LYS A 53 4.80 18.76 10.69
C LYS A 53 5.79 18.16 9.68
N MET A 54 5.47 17.02 9.10
CA MET A 54 6.31 16.37 8.08
C MET A 54 6.51 17.28 6.86
N LYS A 55 5.46 17.95 6.39
CA LYS A 55 5.57 18.94 5.29
C LYS A 55 6.53 20.06 5.64
N ALA A 56 6.38 20.65 6.83
CA ALA A 56 7.24 21.74 7.29
C ALA A 56 8.72 21.30 7.42
N ASP A 57 8.97 20.10 7.92
CA ASP A 57 10.33 19.56 8.04
C ASP A 57 10.97 19.33 6.66
N LEU A 58 10.23 18.79 5.71
CA LEU A 58 10.72 18.60 4.33
C LEU A 58 10.99 19.95 3.65
N GLU A 59 10.12 20.93 3.84
CA GLU A 59 10.31 22.27 3.30
C GLU A 59 11.57 22.96 3.85
N ARG A 60 11.89 22.76 5.13
CA ARG A 60 13.16 23.24 5.72
C ARG A 60 14.40 22.62 5.08
N TYR A 61 14.28 21.40 4.52
CA TYR A 61 15.33 20.75 3.72
C TYR A 61 15.32 21.19 2.25
N GLY A 62 14.40 22.07 1.84
CA GLY A 62 14.25 22.49 0.45
C GLY A 62 13.57 21.43 -0.43
N ILE A 63 12.85 20.48 0.17
CA ILE A 63 12.11 19.46 -0.53
C ILE A 63 10.65 19.90 -0.64
N HIS A 64 10.23 20.17 -1.89
CA HIS A 64 8.88 20.62 -2.22
C HIS A 64 8.18 19.57 -3.06
N TYR A 65 6.96 19.17 -2.65
CA TYR A 65 6.13 18.26 -3.41
C TYR A 65 4.98 19.01 -4.07
N ASP A 66 4.78 18.78 -5.36
CA ASP A 66 3.66 19.35 -6.11
C ASP A 66 2.33 18.72 -5.69
N GLU A 67 2.37 17.44 -5.29
CA GLU A 67 1.19 16.71 -4.86
C GLU A 67 1.46 15.79 -3.67
N TRP A 68 0.57 15.83 -2.71
CA TRP A 68 0.50 14.92 -1.57
C TRP A 68 -0.67 13.95 -1.81
N PHE A 69 -0.34 12.76 -2.27
CA PHE A 69 -1.33 11.75 -2.61
C PHE A 69 -1.63 10.85 -1.41
N PHE A 70 -2.90 10.65 -1.10
CA PHE A 70 -3.35 9.80 -0.01
C PHE A 70 -3.84 8.46 -0.55
N GLU A 71 -3.22 7.36 -0.15
CA GLU A 71 -3.59 6.00 -0.56
C GLU A 71 -5.05 5.67 -0.20
N SER A 72 -5.57 6.21 0.90
CA SER A 72 -6.97 6.04 1.31
C SER A 72 -7.95 6.39 0.18
N SER A 73 -7.64 7.39 -0.64
CA SER A 73 -8.46 7.78 -1.78
C SER A 73 -8.64 6.68 -2.82
N LEU A 74 -7.66 5.79 -2.99
CA LEU A 74 -7.75 4.64 -3.89
C LEU A 74 -8.71 3.57 -3.36
N HIS A 75 -8.76 3.40 -2.04
CA HIS A 75 -9.69 2.48 -1.39
C HIS A 75 -11.12 3.05 -1.38
N GLU A 76 -11.29 4.30 -0.98
CA GLU A 76 -12.57 4.97 -0.88
C GLU A 76 -13.27 5.10 -2.23
N SER A 77 -12.52 5.36 -3.31
CA SER A 77 -13.05 5.42 -4.68
C SER A 77 -13.31 4.06 -5.31
N GLY A 78 -12.89 2.95 -4.68
CA GLY A 78 -12.94 1.61 -5.26
C GLY A 78 -11.84 1.32 -6.29
N TYR A 79 -10.90 2.23 -6.50
CA TYR A 79 -9.88 2.09 -7.56
C TYR A 79 -8.95 0.89 -7.35
N VAL A 80 -8.69 0.50 -6.09
CA VAL A 80 -7.96 -0.74 -5.79
C VAL A 80 -8.74 -1.96 -6.28
N ALA A 81 -10.04 -2.03 -5.99
CA ALA A 81 -10.91 -3.11 -6.43
C ALA A 81 -10.97 -3.20 -7.96
N ASP A 82 -11.12 -2.06 -8.64
CA ASP A 82 -11.14 -1.98 -10.12
C ASP A 82 -9.83 -2.43 -10.74
N THR A 83 -8.70 -2.11 -10.11
CA THR A 83 -7.37 -2.54 -10.58
C THR A 83 -7.20 -4.05 -10.45
N VAL A 84 -7.62 -4.62 -9.33
CA VAL A 84 -7.59 -6.09 -9.12
C VAL A 84 -8.55 -6.78 -10.09
N ALA A 85 -9.73 -6.22 -10.33
CA ALA A 85 -10.68 -6.73 -11.31
C ALA A 85 -10.11 -6.72 -12.74
N ALA A 86 -9.35 -5.69 -13.11
CA ALA A 86 -8.67 -5.62 -14.40
C ALA A 86 -7.64 -6.74 -14.57
N LEU A 87 -6.82 -7.02 -13.55
CA LEU A 87 -5.88 -8.15 -13.56
C LEU A 87 -6.61 -9.50 -13.66
N THR A 88 -7.75 -9.62 -12.98
CA THR A 88 -8.59 -10.82 -13.02
C THR A 88 -9.19 -11.04 -14.40
N ALA A 89 -9.72 -9.99 -15.02
CA ALA A 89 -10.29 -10.06 -16.37
C ALA A 89 -9.26 -10.46 -17.43
N GLN A 90 -8.00 -10.16 -17.21
CA GLN A 90 -6.87 -10.56 -18.08
C GLN A 90 -6.32 -11.95 -17.74
N GLY A 91 -6.88 -12.65 -16.74
CA GLY A 91 -6.49 -14.01 -16.35
C GLY A 91 -5.24 -14.12 -15.50
N TYR A 92 -4.75 -13.01 -14.95
CA TYR A 92 -3.55 -12.98 -14.11
C TYR A 92 -3.78 -13.27 -12.63
N THR A 93 -5.00 -13.64 -12.24
CA THR A 93 -5.32 -13.98 -10.84
C THR A 93 -5.92 -15.36 -10.71
N TYR A 94 -5.93 -15.89 -9.49
CA TYR A 94 -6.64 -17.12 -9.11
C TYR A 94 -7.01 -17.07 -7.62
N GLU A 95 -8.03 -17.84 -7.23
CA GLU A 95 -8.43 -17.99 -5.84
C GLU A 95 -7.78 -19.21 -5.21
N LYS A 96 -7.27 -19.05 -4.00
CA LYS A 96 -6.72 -20.12 -3.17
C LYS A 96 -6.92 -19.80 -1.69
N ASP A 97 -7.42 -20.76 -0.93
CA ASP A 97 -7.64 -20.66 0.54
C ASP A 97 -8.47 -19.41 0.93
N GLY A 98 -9.47 -19.06 0.11
CA GLY A 98 -10.31 -17.87 0.28
C GLY A 98 -9.65 -16.54 -0.03
N ALA A 99 -8.39 -16.52 -0.42
CA ALA A 99 -7.65 -15.34 -0.83
C ALA A 99 -7.52 -15.26 -2.36
N LEU A 100 -7.43 -14.05 -2.92
CA LEU A 100 -7.16 -13.81 -4.33
C LEU A 100 -5.67 -13.54 -4.53
N TRP A 101 -5.05 -14.30 -5.40
CA TRP A 101 -3.62 -14.28 -5.68
C TRP A 101 -3.32 -13.75 -7.08
N LEU A 102 -2.23 -13.01 -7.23
CA LEU A 102 -1.62 -12.65 -8.50
C LEU A 102 -0.66 -13.76 -8.92
N LYS A 103 -0.70 -14.16 -10.18
CA LYS A 103 0.24 -15.12 -10.80
C LYS A 103 1.60 -14.46 -11.05
N THR A 104 2.20 -13.88 -10.02
CA THR A 104 3.46 -13.14 -10.12
C THR A 104 4.57 -14.01 -10.69
N ALA A 105 4.66 -15.27 -10.25
CA ALA A 105 5.67 -16.20 -10.74
C ALA A 105 5.57 -16.42 -12.25
N GLU A 106 4.36 -16.59 -12.78
CA GLU A 106 4.12 -16.75 -14.22
C GLU A 106 4.50 -15.50 -15.01
N ILE A 107 4.08 -14.33 -14.53
CA ILE A 107 4.39 -13.02 -15.13
C ILE A 107 5.90 -12.80 -15.18
N LEU A 108 6.60 -12.97 -14.06
CA LEU A 108 8.04 -12.78 -13.98
C LEU A 108 8.80 -13.81 -14.82
N ALA A 109 8.37 -15.08 -14.84
CA ALA A 109 8.98 -16.09 -15.66
C ALA A 109 8.86 -15.75 -17.16
N LYS A 110 7.69 -15.25 -17.60
CA LYS A 110 7.48 -14.77 -18.98
C LYS A 110 8.45 -13.64 -19.30
N ASN A 111 8.58 -12.65 -18.45
CA ASN A 111 9.46 -11.49 -18.67
C ASN A 111 10.94 -11.90 -18.70
N LEU A 112 11.36 -12.80 -17.80
CA LEU A 112 12.73 -13.31 -17.78
C LEU A 112 13.08 -14.12 -19.02
N ARG A 113 12.14 -14.92 -19.55
CA ARG A 113 12.32 -15.62 -20.85
C ARG A 113 12.47 -14.62 -22.00
N ALA A 114 11.62 -13.59 -22.03
CA ALA A 114 11.72 -12.52 -23.03
C ALA A 114 13.07 -11.79 -22.96
N ALA A 115 13.64 -11.67 -21.76
CA ALA A 115 15.00 -11.13 -21.52
C ALA A 115 16.12 -12.15 -21.80
N GLY A 116 15.82 -13.36 -22.31
CA GLY A 116 16.80 -14.37 -22.70
C GLY A 116 17.30 -15.29 -21.59
N LYS A 117 16.66 -15.30 -20.39
CA LYS A 117 17.02 -16.27 -19.35
C LYS A 117 16.51 -17.68 -19.69
N SER A 118 17.32 -18.67 -19.35
CA SER A 118 16.95 -20.08 -19.52
C SER A 118 15.91 -20.51 -18.48
N ASP A 119 15.08 -21.51 -18.80
CA ASP A 119 14.12 -22.08 -17.84
C ASP A 119 14.81 -22.62 -16.58
N ALA A 120 15.98 -23.25 -16.74
CA ALA A 120 16.77 -23.75 -15.61
C ALA A 120 17.24 -22.64 -14.65
N ASP A 121 17.52 -21.45 -15.17
CA ASP A 121 17.90 -20.31 -14.31
C ASP A 121 16.69 -19.64 -13.69
N ILE A 122 15.55 -19.65 -14.37
CA ILE A 122 14.27 -19.16 -13.83
C ILE A 122 13.81 -20.04 -12.68
N GLU A 123 13.88 -21.36 -12.82
CA GLU A 123 13.51 -22.33 -11.77
C GLU A 123 14.32 -22.14 -10.48
N LYS A 124 15.63 -21.83 -10.59
CA LYS A 124 16.48 -21.53 -9.43
C LYS A 124 16.04 -20.30 -8.62
N LEU A 125 15.29 -19.39 -9.24
CA LEU A 125 14.80 -18.16 -8.56
C LEU A 125 13.66 -18.45 -7.60
N ALA A 126 13.03 -19.64 -7.68
CA ALA A 126 11.91 -20.05 -6.82
C ALA A 126 10.83 -18.95 -6.70
N LEU A 127 10.44 -18.41 -7.86
CA LEU A 127 9.46 -17.33 -7.95
C LEU A 127 8.15 -17.71 -7.23
N LYS A 128 7.52 -16.74 -6.58
CA LYS A 128 6.28 -16.95 -5.81
C LYS A 128 5.20 -16.00 -6.27
N ASP A 129 3.96 -16.43 -6.08
CA ASP A 129 2.79 -15.59 -6.29
C ASP A 129 2.52 -14.69 -5.07
N ASP A 130 1.82 -13.61 -5.30
CA ASP A 130 1.49 -12.62 -4.28
C ASP A 130 -0.01 -12.55 -4.00
N VAL A 131 -0.38 -12.38 -2.74
CA VAL A 131 -1.77 -12.16 -2.34
C VAL A 131 -2.16 -10.73 -2.67
N LEU A 132 -3.26 -10.54 -3.42
CA LEU A 132 -3.87 -9.24 -3.67
C LEU A 132 -5.00 -8.94 -2.68
N ARG A 133 -5.85 -9.93 -2.37
CA ARG A 133 -6.94 -9.80 -1.40
C ARG A 133 -6.90 -11.00 -0.45
N ARG A 134 -6.87 -10.71 0.85
CA ARG A 134 -6.85 -11.72 1.91
C ARG A 134 -8.22 -12.40 2.05
N ALA A 135 -8.27 -13.56 2.71
CA ALA A 135 -9.50 -14.29 2.99
C ALA A 135 -10.54 -13.48 3.79
N ASN A 136 -10.11 -12.52 4.59
CA ASN A 136 -10.99 -11.59 5.30
C ASN A 136 -11.55 -10.45 4.44
N GLY A 137 -11.28 -10.46 3.12
CA GLY A 137 -11.77 -9.48 2.16
C GLY A 137 -10.92 -8.22 1.99
N PHE A 138 -9.91 -7.98 2.84
CA PHE A 138 -9.06 -6.80 2.75
C PHE A 138 -7.97 -6.95 1.69
N TYR A 139 -7.76 -5.88 0.92
CA TYR A 139 -6.65 -5.78 -0.02
C TYR A 139 -5.31 -5.66 0.71
N THR A 140 -4.27 -6.20 0.09
CA THR A 140 -2.90 -6.08 0.60
C THR A 140 -2.28 -4.74 0.21
N TYR A 141 -1.19 -4.35 0.87
CA TYR A 141 -0.39 -3.20 0.45
C TYR A 141 0.11 -3.33 -0.99
N PHE A 142 0.41 -4.56 -1.44
CA PHE A 142 0.84 -4.78 -2.82
C PHE A 142 -0.28 -4.47 -3.83
N ALA A 143 -1.53 -4.83 -3.54
CA ALA A 143 -2.66 -4.47 -4.38
C ALA A 143 -2.88 -2.95 -4.44
N ALA A 144 -2.74 -2.25 -3.31
CA ALA A 144 -2.83 -0.80 -3.24
C ALA A 144 -1.69 -0.12 -4.03
N ASP A 145 -0.47 -0.66 -3.95
CA ASP A 145 0.69 -0.14 -4.66
C ASP A 145 0.57 -0.32 -6.19
N ILE A 146 0.07 -1.48 -6.64
CA ILE A 146 -0.28 -1.69 -8.06
C ILE A 146 -1.32 -0.67 -8.52
N ALA A 147 -2.37 -0.44 -7.73
CA ALA A 147 -3.40 0.53 -8.05
C ALA A 147 -2.86 1.96 -8.10
N TYR A 148 -1.97 2.32 -7.18
CA TYR A 148 -1.33 3.63 -7.18
C TYR A 148 -0.47 3.85 -8.44
N HIS A 149 0.31 2.85 -8.86
CA HIS A 149 1.10 2.94 -10.10
C HIS A 149 0.21 2.99 -11.34
N ARG A 150 -0.85 2.18 -11.39
CA ARG A 150 -1.85 2.30 -12.46
C ARG A 150 -2.46 3.71 -12.50
N ASN A 151 -2.74 4.31 -11.35
CA ASN A 151 -3.27 5.69 -11.27
C ASN A 151 -2.30 6.70 -11.88
N LYS A 152 -0.99 6.57 -11.60
CA LYS A 152 0.04 7.46 -12.16
C LYS A 152 0.04 7.45 -13.70
N PHE A 153 -0.07 6.29 -14.32
CA PHE A 153 -0.08 6.16 -15.78
C PHE A 153 -1.47 6.44 -16.39
N ALA A 154 -2.49 5.74 -15.92
CA ALA A 154 -3.80 5.72 -16.57
C ALA A 154 -4.69 6.94 -16.23
N VAL A 155 -4.55 7.53 -15.04
CA VAL A 155 -5.38 8.66 -14.59
C VAL A 155 -4.61 9.96 -14.65
N ARG A 156 -3.39 9.98 -14.09
CA ARG A 156 -2.55 11.20 -14.07
C ARG A 156 -1.79 11.41 -15.36
N GLY A 157 -1.73 10.42 -16.25
CA GLY A 157 -1.19 10.54 -17.61
C GLY A 157 0.32 10.74 -17.68
N PHE A 158 1.08 10.23 -16.71
CA PHE A 158 2.54 10.31 -16.78
C PHE A 158 3.11 9.31 -17.77
N ASP A 159 3.96 9.75 -18.68
CA ASP A 159 4.70 8.91 -19.61
C ASP A 159 5.85 8.17 -18.93
N LYS A 160 6.34 8.70 -17.82
CA LYS A 160 7.45 8.12 -17.05
C LYS A 160 7.25 8.32 -15.56
N VAL A 161 7.42 7.23 -14.81
CA VAL A 161 7.37 7.23 -13.34
C VAL A 161 8.72 6.78 -12.80
N ILE A 162 9.28 7.55 -11.87
CA ILE A 162 10.54 7.24 -11.19
C ILE A 162 10.22 7.03 -9.70
N ASN A 163 10.46 5.82 -9.21
CA ASN A 163 10.34 5.50 -7.80
C ASN A 163 11.73 5.49 -7.14
N ILE A 164 11.84 6.18 -6.00
CA ILE A 164 13.07 6.20 -5.21
C ILE A 164 12.77 5.42 -3.92
N TRP A 165 13.35 4.22 -3.81
CA TRP A 165 13.13 3.30 -2.69
C TRP A 165 14.43 2.94 -2.00
N GLY A 166 14.33 2.56 -0.72
CA GLY A 166 15.43 1.96 0.01
C GLY A 166 15.83 0.59 -0.56
N ALA A 167 17.04 0.16 -0.27
CA ALA A 167 17.59 -1.13 -0.77
C ALA A 167 16.79 -2.36 -0.30
N ASP A 168 16.08 -2.24 0.81
CA ASP A 168 15.16 -3.25 1.36
C ASP A 168 13.98 -3.56 0.43
N HIS A 169 13.63 -2.64 -0.48
CA HIS A 169 12.57 -2.82 -1.48
C HIS A 169 13.03 -3.51 -2.77
N HIS A 170 14.30 -3.97 -2.86
CA HIS A 170 14.84 -4.56 -4.09
C HIS A 170 13.96 -5.69 -4.67
N GLY A 171 13.45 -6.59 -3.83
CA GLY A 171 12.56 -7.68 -4.26
C GLY A 171 11.20 -7.21 -4.76
N HIS A 172 10.78 -5.99 -4.39
CA HIS A 172 9.48 -5.43 -4.79
C HIS A 172 9.48 -4.89 -6.23
N VAL A 173 10.63 -4.42 -6.72
CA VAL A 173 10.76 -3.80 -8.05
C VAL A 173 10.26 -4.71 -9.17
N ALA A 174 10.76 -5.94 -9.22
CA ALA A 174 10.40 -6.89 -10.28
C ALA A 174 8.91 -7.24 -10.26
N ARG A 175 8.34 -7.44 -9.05
CA ARG A 175 6.92 -7.78 -8.86
C ARG A 175 6.01 -6.66 -9.33
N LEU A 176 6.33 -5.41 -8.96
CA LEU A 176 5.53 -4.25 -9.36
C LEU A 176 5.61 -4.00 -10.87
N LYS A 177 6.81 -4.08 -11.46
CA LYS A 177 6.97 -4.01 -12.92
C LYS A 177 6.17 -5.10 -13.62
N GLY A 178 6.26 -6.35 -13.17
CA GLY A 178 5.46 -7.44 -13.72
C GLY A 178 3.96 -7.17 -13.65
N ALA A 179 3.46 -6.57 -12.58
CA ALA A 179 2.06 -6.18 -12.48
C ALA A 179 1.68 -5.05 -13.45
N MET A 180 2.60 -4.10 -13.70
CA MET A 180 2.39 -3.04 -14.71
C MET A 180 2.38 -3.64 -16.13
N ASP A 181 3.29 -4.54 -16.47
CA ASP A 181 3.29 -5.32 -17.72
C ASP A 181 1.96 -6.04 -17.92
N ALA A 182 1.48 -6.73 -16.88
CA ALA A 182 0.20 -7.44 -16.93
C ALA A 182 -0.99 -6.51 -17.19
N LEU A 183 -0.89 -5.23 -16.79
CA LEU A 183 -1.89 -4.19 -17.06
C LEU A 183 -1.67 -3.47 -18.40
N GLY A 184 -0.58 -3.76 -19.13
CA GLY A 184 -0.22 -3.07 -20.36
C GLY A 184 0.27 -1.63 -20.16
N LEU A 185 0.94 -1.36 -19.06
CA LEU A 185 1.35 -0.02 -18.63
C LEU A 185 2.88 0.18 -18.51
N ASP A 186 3.70 -0.83 -18.87
CA ASP A 186 5.18 -0.72 -18.85
C ASP A 186 5.74 -0.52 -20.28
#